data_f30ce4a21eb1b16ffa03bacc82569cfc
#
_entry.id   f30ce4a21eb1b16ffa03bacc82569cfc
#
_cell.length_a   1.000
_cell.length_b   1.000
_cell.length_c   1.000
_cell.angle_alpha   90.00
_cell.angle_beta   90.00
_cell.angle_gamma   90.00
#
_symmetry.space_group_name_H-M   'P 1'
#
loop_
_entity.id
_entity.type
_entity.pdbx_description
1 polymer ?
#
loop_
_entity_poly.entity_id
_entity_poly.type
_entity_poly.pdbx_seq_one_letter_code
_entity_poly.pdbx_strand_id
1 'polypeptide(L)'
;VSENIDQTKYGYLEKALEGLDFFYPWLQKNNYPAEMKLTKMEGNYVWTSIDFYPQIAYGFSPMILAATEAATLTGDKKYALLAFESAMWFFGKNKRGKKMYDPETGICFDGVVDSREINSNAGAESTIEALLAMQALEQLNTFGREYNFFLKNINIRTHGLH
;
A
#
# COMPACT_ATOMS: atom_id res chain seq x y z
N VAL A 1 0.47 -25.95 13.82
CA VAL A 1 -0.16 -26.82 12.81
C VAL A 1 -0.82 -25.90 11.83
N SER A 2 -0.10 -25.50 10.76
CA SER A 2 -0.70 -24.79 9.63
C SER A 2 -1.54 -25.82 8.87
N GLU A 3 -2.85 -25.76 9.01
CA GLU A 3 -3.73 -26.42 8.07
C GLU A 3 -3.43 -25.82 6.70
N ASN A 4 -2.88 -26.61 5.81
CA ASN A 4 -2.78 -26.29 4.39
C ASN A 4 -4.22 -26.12 3.87
N ILE A 5 -4.71 -24.89 3.90
CA ILE A 5 -5.94 -24.54 3.19
C ILE A 5 -5.62 -24.83 1.73
N ASP A 6 -6.32 -25.79 1.15
CA ASP A 6 -6.18 -26.13 -0.26
C ASP A 6 -6.58 -24.92 -1.11
N GLN A 7 -5.61 -24.04 -1.37
CA GLN A 7 -5.80 -22.80 -2.10
C GLN A 7 -6.25 -23.06 -3.55
N THR A 8 -5.97 -24.25 -4.08
CA THR A 8 -6.38 -24.64 -5.44
C THR A 8 -7.88 -24.88 -5.51
N LYS A 9 -8.48 -25.37 -4.42
CA LYS A 9 -9.91 -25.70 -4.35
C LYS A 9 -10.81 -24.47 -4.43
N TYR A 10 -10.34 -23.30 -3.91
CA TYR A 10 -11.16 -22.10 -3.80
C TYR A 10 -10.69 -20.95 -4.69
N GLY A 11 -9.54 -21.08 -5.36
CA GLY A 11 -8.99 -20.05 -6.24
C GLY A 11 -8.65 -18.74 -5.53
N TYR A 12 -8.43 -18.74 -4.21
CA TYR A 12 -8.18 -17.51 -3.44
C TYR A 12 -6.91 -16.80 -3.90
N LEU A 13 -5.84 -17.54 -4.15
CA LEU A 13 -4.59 -16.95 -4.64
C LEU A 13 -4.79 -16.29 -6.01
N GLU A 14 -5.47 -16.98 -6.94
CA GLU A 14 -5.76 -16.43 -8.26
C GLU A 14 -6.54 -15.12 -8.16
N LYS A 15 -7.57 -15.06 -7.32
CA LYS A 15 -8.36 -13.84 -7.10
C LYS A 15 -7.59 -12.72 -6.41
N ALA A 16 -6.70 -13.05 -5.49
CA ALA A 16 -5.82 -12.07 -4.88
C ALA A 16 -4.84 -11.49 -5.91
N LEU A 17 -4.21 -12.34 -6.72
CA LEU A 17 -3.31 -11.89 -7.77
C LEU A 17 -4.04 -11.08 -8.85
N GLU A 18 -5.27 -11.45 -9.22
CA GLU A 18 -6.11 -10.66 -10.15
C GLU A 18 -6.33 -9.22 -9.61
N GLY A 19 -6.64 -9.08 -8.32
CA GLY A 19 -6.75 -7.77 -7.66
C GLY A 19 -5.46 -6.95 -7.72
N LEU A 20 -4.31 -7.61 -7.46
CA LEU A 20 -3.00 -7.00 -7.51
C LEU A 20 -2.53 -6.66 -8.93
N ASP A 21 -2.97 -7.41 -9.93
CA ASP A 21 -2.59 -7.18 -11.33
C ASP A 21 -3.39 -6.06 -12.01
N PHE A 22 -4.64 -5.86 -11.59
CA PHE A 22 -5.54 -4.93 -12.27
C PHE A 22 -6.03 -3.78 -11.38
N PHE A 23 -6.56 -4.10 -10.19
CA PHE A 23 -7.21 -3.11 -9.37
C PHE A 23 -6.20 -2.20 -8.64
N TYR A 24 -5.15 -2.73 -8.05
CA TYR A 24 -4.16 -1.94 -7.33
C TYR A 24 -3.35 -1.00 -8.24
N PRO A 25 -2.86 -1.42 -9.42
CA PRO A 25 -2.26 -0.50 -10.37
C PRO A 25 -3.22 0.60 -10.84
N TRP A 26 -4.52 0.27 -10.96
CA TRP A 26 -5.53 1.26 -11.26
C TRP A 26 -5.70 2.28 -10.13
N LEU A 27 -5.73 1.82 -8.86
CA LEU A 27 -5.76 2.71 -7.69
C LEU A 27 -4.56 3.66 -7.68
N GLN A 28 -3.35 3.16 -7.90
CA GLN A 28 -2.13 3.95 -7.96
C GLN A 28 -2.20 5.01 -9.06
N LYS A 29 -2.56 4.60 -10.27
CA LYS A 29 -2.69 5.49 -11.43
C LYS A 29 -3.71 6.60 -11.19
N ASN A 30 -4.75 6.33 -10.41
CA ASN A 30 -5.82 7.27 -10.09
C ASN A 30 -5.63 7.96 -8.72
N ASN A 31 -4.41 7.95 -8.17
CA ASN A 31 -4.08 8.61 -6.89
C ASN A 31 -4.91 8.11 -5.70
N TYR A 32 -5.19 6.82 -5.65
CA TYR A 32 -5.86 6.15 -4.54
C TYR A 32 -7.18 6.80 -4.13
N PRO A 33 -8.24 6.66 -4.93
CA PRO A 33 -9.58 7.09 -4.53
C PRO A 33 -9.97 6.48 -3.19
N ALA A 34 -10.57 7.30 -2.32
CA ALA A 34 -11.05 6.87 -1.02
C ALA A 34 -12.40 6.16 -1.10
N GLU A 35 -13.27 6.64 -2.00
CA GLU A 35 -14.58 6.04 -2.23
C GLU A 35 -14.88 6.03 -3.74
N MET A 36 -15.53 4.96 -4.17
CA MET A 36 -15.96 4.78 -5.54
C MET A 36 -17.36 4.18 -5.55
N LYS A 37 -18.31 4.86 -6.23
CA LYS A 37 -19.66 4.34 -6.42
C LYS A 37 -19.81 3.69 -7.77
N LEU A 38 -20.32 2.47 -7.78
CA LEU A 38 -20.75 1.74 -8.96
C LEU A 38 -22.27 1.68 -8.99
N THR A 39 -22.87 2.01 -10.14
CA THR A 39 -24.30 1.85 -10.37
C THR A 39 -24.53 0.94 -11.57
N LYS A 40 -25.48 0.03 -11.45
CA LYS A 40 -25.87 -0.83 -12.57
C LYS A 40 -26.80 -0.04 -13.47
N MET A 41 -26.40 0.21 -14.71
CA MET A 41 -27.16 0.91 -15.74
C MET A 41 -27.21 0.03 -16.99
N GLU A 42 -28.40 -0.28 -17.48
CA GLU A 42 -28.61 -1.11 -18.69
C GLU A 42 -27.83 -2.44 -18.69
N GLY A 43 -27.73 -3.08 -17.52
CA GLY A 43 -27.01 -4.35 -17.35
C GLY A 43 -25.50 -4.23 -17.10
N ASN A 44 -24.90 -3.07 -17.30
CA ASN A 44 -23.47 -2.80 -17.05
C ASN A 44 -23.26 -2.03 -15.75
N TYR A 45 -22.09 -2.23 -15.12
CA TYR A 45 -21.67 -1.40 -13.98
C TYR A 45 -20.87 -0.20 -14.50
N VAL A 46 -21.28 1.00 -14.10
CA VAL A 46 -20.60 2.25 -14.43
C VAL A 46 -20.23 3.01 -13.17
N TRP A 47 -19.10 3.69 -13.19
CA TRP A 47 -18.68 4.59 -12.12
C TRP A 47 -19.59 5.82 -12.11
N THR A 48 -20.21 6.11 -10.96
CA THR A 48 -21.10 7.29 -10.82
C THR A 48 -20.50 8.37 -9.95
N SER A 49 -19.57 8.03 -9.05
CA SER A 49 -18.74 9.00 -8.33
C SER A 49 -17.40 8.41 -7.93
N ILE A 50 -16.40 9.26 -7.81
CA ILE A 50 -15.07 8.94 -7.31
C ILE A 50 -14.66 10.06 -6.37
N ASP A 51 -14.49 9.72 -5.07
CA ASP A 51 -14.04 10.63 -4.05
C ASP A 51 -12.61 10.28 -3.62
N PHE A 52 -11.76 11.29 -3.50
CA PHE A 52 -10.33 11.10 -3.22
C PHE A 52 -9.98 11.25 -1.74
N TYR A 53 -10.93 11.66 -0.93
CA TYR A 53 -10.71 11.94 0.48
C TYR A 53 -11.82 11.34 1.37
N PRO A 54 -11.49 11.04 2.64
CA PRO A 54 -10.15 11.08 3.22
C PRO A 54 -9.28 9.90 2.75
N GLN A 55 -7.95 10.13 2.66
CA GLN A 55 -6.98 9.03 2.52
C GLN A 55 -6.40 8.72 3.90
N ILE A 56 -6.52 7.50 4.37
CA ILE A 56 -6.23 7.09 5.74
C ILE A 56 -5.10 6.07 5.74
N ALA A 57 -4.17 6.19 6.71
CA ALA A 57 -2.98 5.35 6.80
C ALA A 57 -3.28 3.85 6.74
N TYR A 58 -4.31 3.39 7.49
CA TYR A 58 -4.69 1.97 7.50
C TYR A 58 -5.23 1.45 6.16
N GLY A 59 -5.61 2.32 5.23
CA GLY A 59 -6.01 1.90 3.88
C GLY A 59 -4.84 1.48 3.00
N PHE A 60 -3.61 1.95 3.30
CA PHE A 60 -2.40 1.65 2.54
C PHE A 60 -1.67 0.40 3.03
N SER A 61 -1.67 0.15 4.34
CA SER A 61 -0.99 -1.01 4.91
C SER A 61 -1.47 -2.34 4.32
N PRO A 62 -2.77 -2.66 4.21
CA PRO A 62 -3.22 -3.91 3.61
C PRO A 62 -2.78 -4.08 2.14
N MET A 63 -2.73 -2.98 1.37
CA MET A 63 -2.25 -3.04 -0.02
C MET A 63 -0.76 -3.40 -0.08
N ILE A 64 0.05 -2.82 0.81
CA ILE A 64 1.49 -3.10 0.90
C ILE A 64 1.70 -4.54 1.34
N LEU A 65 1.00 -5.00 2.38
CA LEU A 65 1.08 -6.37 2.89
C LEU A 65 0.71 -7.39 1.80
N ALA A 66 -0.40 -7.20 1.10
CA ALA A 66 -0.85 -8.09 0.04
C ALA A 66 0.16 -8.15 -1.12
N ALA A 67 0.71 -7.01 -1.53
CA ALA A 67 1.71 -6.95 -2.59
C ALA A 67 3.05 -7.58 -2.16
N THR A 68 3.47 -7.38 -0.90
CA THR A 68 4.67 -8.01 -0.35
C THR A 68 4.54 -9.52 -0.30
N GLU A 69 3.39 -10.02 0.18
CA GLU A 69 3.13 -11.46 0.22
C GLU A 69 3.13 -12.08 -1.19
N ALA A 70 2.48 -11.41 -2.16
CA ALA A 70 2.49 -11.86 -3.55
C ALA A 70 3.91 -11.89 -4.14
N ALA A 71 4.74 -10.87 -3.86
CA ALA A 71 6.13 -10.85 -4.29
C ALA A 71 6.92 -12.02 -3.71
N THR A 72 6.73 -12.30 -2.41
CA THR A 72 7.40 -13.39 -1.70
C THR A 72 6.97 -14.77 -2.23
N LEU A 73 5.68 -14.96 -2.47
CA LEU A 73 5.13 -16.23 -2.95
C LEU A 73 5.49 -16.53 -4.41
N THR A 74 5.49 -15.51 -5.26
CA THR A 74 5.66 -15.69 -6.70
C THR A 74 7.09 -15.45 -7.20
N GLY A 75 7.89 -14.68 -6.44
CA GLY A 75 9.19 -14.20 -6.90
C GLY A 75 9.08 -13.10 -7.99
N ASP A 76 7.87 -12.65 -8.32
CA ASP A 76 7.67 -11.66 -9.38
C ASP A 76 7.86 -10.24 -8.82
N LYS A 77 8.88 -9.55 -9.34
CA LYS A 77 9.26 -8.19 -8.94
C LYS A 77 8.17 -7.14 -9.18
N LYS A 78 7.18 -7.42 -10.04
CA LYS A 78 6.07 -6.48 -10.26
C LYS A 78 5.30 -6.20 -8.97
N TYR A 79 5.15 -7.22 -8.11
CA TYR A 79 4.48 -7.06 -6.82
C TYR A 79 5.36 -6.33 -5.79
N ALA A 80 6.67 -6.56 -5.82
CA ALA A 80 7.60 -5.76 -5.00
C ALA A 80 7.53 -4.27 -5.37
N LEU A 81 7.53 -3.96 -6.67
CA LEU A 81 7.35 -2.59 -7.15
C LEU A 81 6.00 -2.00 -6.73
N LEU A 82 4.93 -2.79 -6.81
CA LEU A 82 3.59 -2.39 -6.36
C LEU A 82 3.59 -2.02 -4.87
N ALA A 83 4.24 -2.83 -4.02
CA ALA A 83 4.39 -2.56 -2.59
C ALA A 83 5.17 -1.26 -2.34
N PHE A 84 6.33 -1.09 -2.97
CA PHE A 84 7.14 0.12 -2.82
C PHE A 84 6.42 1.38 -3.29
N GLU A 85 5.75 1.33 -4.40
CA GLU A 85 4.96 2.45 -4.94
C GLU A 85 3.82 2.84 -3.98
N SER A 86 3.10 1.84 -3.42
CA SER A 86 2.04 2.09 -2.44
C SER A 86 2.60 2.71 -1.15
N ALA A 87 3.76 2.25 -0.70
CA ALA A 87 4.43 2.76 0.48
C ALA A 87 4.89 4.22 0.33
N MET A 88 5.17 4.68 -0.89
CA MET A 88 5.54 6.07 -1.14
C MET A 88 4.49 7.08 -0.68
N TRP A 89 3.22 6.65 -0.49
CA TRP A 89 2.20 7.50 0.12
C TRP A 89 2.61 7.99 1.51
N PHE A 90 3.19 7.14 2.33
CA PHE A 90 3.70 7.48 3.66
C PHE A 90 4.84 8.51 3.61
N PHE A 91 5.59 8.53 2.52
CA PHE A 91 6.76 9.40 2.33
C PHE A 91 6.47 10.64 1.47
N GLY A 92 5.20 10.95 1.26
CA GLY A 92 4.75 12.19 0.63
C GLY A 92 4.24 12.05 -0.80
N LYS A 93 4.25 10.86 -1.42
CA LYS A 93 3.60 10.63 -2.72
C LYS A 93 2.09 10.46 -2.54
N ASN A 94 1.47 11.44 -1.91
CA ASN A 94 0.04 11.53 -1.64
C ASN A 94 -0.53 12.85 -2.16
N LYS A 95 -1.85 13.00 -2.10
CA LYS A 95 -2.55 14.19 -2.62
C LYS A 95 -2.09 15.52 -1.99
N ARG A 96 -1.41 15.48 -0.82
CA ARG A 96 -0.91 16.67 -0.12
C ARG A 96 0.58 16.91 -0.29
N GLY A 97 1.33 15.95 -0.83
CA GLY A 97 2.79 16.01 -0.88
C GLY A 97 3.43 16.05 0.52
N LYS A 98 2.73 15.54 1.56
CA LYS A 98 3.18 15.57 2.95
C LYS A 98 3.62 14.19 3.41
N LYS A 99 4.77 14.13 4.09
CA LYS A 99 5.19 12.92 4.79
C LYS A 99 4.17 12.61 5.89
N MET A 100 3.65 11.40 5.88
CA MET A 100 2.69 10.89 6.87
C MET A 100 3.38 10.01 7.92
N TYR A 101 4.54 9.45 7.59
CA TYR A 101 5.33 8.60 8.47
C TYR A 101 6.71 9.20 8.70
N ASP A 102 7.15 9.19 9.95
CA ASP A 102 8.48 9.58 10.38
C ASP A 102 9.29 8.34 10.77
N PRO A 103 10.32 7.95 10.00
CA PRO A 103 11.11 6.77 10.29
C PRO A 103 12.03 6.90 11.52
N GLU A 104 12.29 8.11 12.00
CA GLU A 104 13.14 8.33 13.18
C GLU A 104 12.37 8.06 14.48
N THR A 105 11.10 8.43 14.50
CA THR A 105 10.23 8.26 15.68
C THR A 105 9.27 7.08 15.57
N GLY A 106 9.05 6.56 14.36
CA GLY A 106 8.06 5.55 14.06
C GLY A 106 6.62 6.06 14.05
N ILE A 107 6.41 7.35 14.26
CA ILE A 107 5.08 7.96 14.32
C ILE A 107 4.47 8.09 12.93
N CYS A 108 3.18 7.76 12.80
CA CYS A 108 2.41 7.98 11.59
C CYS A 108 1.18 8.85 11.87
N PHE A 109 0.98 9.88 11.05
CA PHE A 109 -0.26 10.68 11.04
C PHE A 109 -1.42 9.89 10.46
N ASP A 110 -2.64 10.17 10.93
CA ASP A 110 -3.82 9.37 10.60
C ASP A 110 -4.22 9.44 9.13
N GLY A 111 -4.07 10.60 8.49
CA GLY A 111 -4.43 10.68 7.08
C GLY A 111 -4.48 12.06 6.46
N VAL A 112 -4.84 12.08 5.20
CA VAL A 112 -5.11 13.29 4.40
C VAL A 112 -6.63 13.51 4.39
N VAL A 113 -7.10 14.57 5.05
CA VAL A 113 -8.54 14.85 5.24
C VAL A 113 -9.16 15.36 3.96
N ASP A 114 -8.51 16.35 3.34
CA ASP A 114 -8.94 16.95 2.07
C ASP A 114 -7.74 17.53 1.30
N SER A 115 -8.02 18.33 0.27
CA SER A 115 -6.99 19.00 -0.53
C SER A 115 -6.15 20.04 0.22
N ARG A 116 -6.52 20.43 1.44
CA ARG A 116 -5.89 21.50 2.22
C ARG A 116 -5.37 21.03 3.57
N GLU A 117 -5.91 19.93 4.11
CA GLU A 117 -5.70 19.53 5.49
C GLU A 117 -5.22 18.07 5.61
N ILE A 118 -4.36 17.84 6.60
CA ILE A 118 -4.00 16.49 7.09
C ILE A 118 -4.51 16.34 8.51
N ASN A 119 -4.95 15.14 8.88
CA ASN A 119 -5.12 14.77 10.27
C ASN A 119 -3.76 14.39 10.84
N SER A 120 -3.17 15.33 11.60
CA SER A 120 -1.86 15.15 12.24
C SER A 120 -1.94 14.40 13.57
N ASN A 121 -3.09 13.90 13.97
CA ASN A 121 -3.14 12.94 15.06
C ASN A 121 -2.31 11.73 14.69
N ALA A 122 -1.65 11.14 15.67
CA ALA A 122 -0.84 9.95 15.51
C ALA A 122 -1.42 8.89 16.44
N GLY A 123 -2.52 8.30 16.03
CA GLY A 123 -3.19 7.26 16.78
C GLY A 123 -2.41 5.96 16.78
N ALA A 124 -2.72 5.07 17.73
CA ALA A 124 -2.09 3.76 17.81
C ALA A 124 -2.33 2.95 16.53
N GLU A 125 -3.53 3.01 15.96
CA GLU A 125 -3.88 2.31 14.73
C GLU A 125 -2.99 2.74 13.56
N SER A 126 -2.94 4.02 13.24
CA SER A 126 -2.15 4.55 12.11
C SER A 126 -0.65 4.25 12.27
N THR A 127 -0.15 4.34 13.50
CA THR A 127 1.26 4.05 13.79
C THR A 127 1.57 2.55 13.66
N ILE A 128 0.73 1.67 14.21
CA ILE A 128 0.90 0.22 14.11
C ILE A 128 0.83 -0.22 12.64
N GLU A 129 -0.14 0.25 11.89
CA GLU A 129 -0.30 -0.08 10.48
C GLU A 129 0.89 0.38 9.63
N ALA A 130 1.40 1.58 9.87
CA ALA A 130 2.61 2.05 9.19
C ALA A 130 3.82 1.18 9.53
N LEU A 131 4.02 0.82 10.79
CA LEU A 131 5.13 -0.04 11.22
C LEU A 131 5.03 -1.45 10.62
N LEU A 132 3.84 -2.04 10.58
CA LEU A 132 3.60 -3.33 9.93
C LEU A 132 3.93 -3.26 8.43
N ALA A 133 3.51 -2.20 7.76
CA ALA A 133 3.83 -1.97 6.35
C ALA A 133 5.35 -1.85 6.14
N MET A 134 6.06 -1.06 6.97
CA MET A 134 7.52 -0.91 6.86
C MET A 134 8.24 -2.24 7.11
N GLN A 135 7.82 -2.99 8.14
CA GLN A 135 8.37 -4.32 8.43
C GLN A 135 8.16 -5.30 7.26
N ALA A 136 7.00 -5.27 6.62
CA ALA A 136 6.74 -6.10 5.44
C ALA A 136 7.68 -5.75 4.28
N LEU A 137 7.91 -4.45 4.04
CA LEU A 137 8.82 -4.00 2.99
C LEU A 137 10.26 -4.46 3.21
N GLU A 138 10.72 -4.62 4.44
CA GLU A 138 12.05 -5.15 4.74
C GLU A 138 12.24 -6.58 4.24
N GLN A 139 11.18 -7.38 4.15
CA GLN A 139 11.23 -8.73 3.60
C GLN A 139 11.55 -8.74 2.10
N LEU A 140 11.33 -7.61 1.42
CA LEU A 140 11.61 -7.45 0.00
C LEU A 140 13.07 -7.06 -0.31
N ASN A 141 13.97 -7.11 0.66
CA ASN A 141 15.40 -6.84 0.47
C ASN A 141 16.04 -7.79 -0.56
N THR A 142 15.49 -8.99 -0.73
CA THR A 142 15.89 -9.97 -1.74
C THR A 142 15.71 -9.47 -3.18
N PHE A 143 14.85 -8.47 -3.40
CA PHE A 143 14.68 -7.77 -4.69
C PHE A 143 15.73 -6.64 -4.89
N GLY A 144 16.82 -6.69 -4.17
CA GLY A 144 18.07 -5.94 -4.27
C GLY A 144 17.99 -4.57 -4.93
N ARG A 145 17.94 -4.53 -6.27
CA ARG A 145 17.95 -3.28 -7.05
C ARG A 145 16.71 -2.42 -6.80
N GLU A 146 15.54 -3.02 -6.81
CA GLU A 146 14.25 -2.36 -6.62
C GLU A 146 14.12 -1.84 -5.18
N TYR A 147 14.53 -2.63 -4.21
CA TYR A 147 14.58 -2.25 -2.80
C TYR A 147 15.54 -1.07 -2.56
N ASN A 148 16.74 -1.11 -3.10
CA ASN A 148 17.70 -0.02 -2.98
C ASN A 148 17.20 1.28 -3.65
N PHE A 149 16.49 1.16 -4.76
CA PHE A 149 15.86 2.31 -5.40
C PHE A 149 14.79 2.93 -4.50
N PHE A 150 13.95 2.09 -3.87
CA PHE A 150 12.96 2.55 -2.89
C PHE A 150 13.63 3.30 -1.73
N LEU A 151 14.64 2.70 -1.08
CA LEU A 151 15.34 3.31 0.06
C LEU A 151 15.93 4.67 -0.28
N LYS A 152 16.51 4.84 -1.48
CA LYS A 152 17.01 6.12 -1.95
C LYS A 152 15.93 7.19 -2.07
N ASN A 153 14.72 6.81 -2.50
CA ASN A 153 13.63 7.75 -2.69
C ASN A 153 13.00 8.22 -1.37
N ILE A 154 13.08 7.42 -0.32
CA ILE A 154 12.54 7.78 0.99
C ILE A 154 13.57 8.47 1.90
N ASN A 155 14.81 8.67 1.42
CA ASN A 155 15.92 9.30 2.17
C ASN A 155 16.22 8.63 3.53
N ILE A 156 15.91 7.35 3.69
CA ILE A 156 16.40 6.60 4.86
C ILE A 156 17.90 6.31 4.60
N ARG A 157 18.76 6.99 5.34
CA ARG A 157 20.17 6.58 5.44
C ARG A 157 20.16 5.22 6.15
N THR A 158 20.47 4.17 5.42
CA THR A 158 20.79 2.88 6.05
C THR A 158 22.01 3.09 6.93
N HIS A 159 21.82 3.31 8.19
CA HIS A 159 22.88 3.13 9.18
C HIS A 159 23.19 1.64 9.12
N GLY A 160 24.37 1.32 8.57
CA GLY A 160 24.77 -0.05 8.27
C GLY A 160 24.52 -0.98 9.44
N LEU A 161 23.68 -1.95 9.21
CA LEU A 161 23.69 -3.20 9.94
C LEU A 161 24.85 -4.01 9.36
N HIS A 162 25.99 -3.92 10.06
CA HIS A 162 27.13 -4.84 9.91
C HIS A 162 26.92 -6.05 10.79
#